data_ff864432fc419dd5b9638e98b8c7bc0b
#
_entry.id   ff864432fc419dd5b9638e98b8c7bc0b
#
_cell.length_a   1.000
_cell.length_b   1.000
_cell.length_c   1.000
_cell.angle_alpha   90.00
_cell.angle_beta   90.00
_cell.angle_gamma   90.00
#
_symmetry.space_group_name_H-M   'P 1'
#
loop_
_entity.id
_entity.type
_entity.pdbx_description
1 polymer ?
#
loop_
_entity_poly.entity_id
_entity_poly.type
_entity_poly.pdbx_seq_one_letter_code
_entity_poly.pdbx_strand_id
1 'polypeptide(L)'
;MSTENEGTAVPPAPSAPPVPVASPAASEPAPPPHPGQPPSQPPAGAEPHGGFPTPPASAHTSHQAAPGSSAPDASWPPPPPPAGPSYGGGGGDGSGDGWGASYQQPAPKSGRGGMIAALLIAALVAGGLGGGLGYTLAKNNDETGSTTVSASDTGGSVKRDAGTVAGVAAKALPSTVTIQAEGSNGEGGTGTGFVFDKQGHIVTNNHVVAEAVDGGKLSATFPDGKKYDAQVVGHAQGYDVAVIKLENAPSDLNPLPLGDSDKVAVGDSTIAIGAPFGLSNTVTTGIISAKNRPVASSDGSASSKASYMSALQTDASINPGNSGGPLLDAQGNVIGINSAIQSTSGGGFGGAGQAGSIGLGFAIPVNQAEFVAKQLIKTGKPVYAKIGASVSLEETTNGAKITEQGVSGSEPVEPGGPAAAAGLKPGDVITKLDDTVIDSGPTLIGEIWTHKPGDKVTVTYERGGKQHTTELTLGSKTGDD
;
A
#
# COMPACT_ATOMS: atom_id res chain seq x y z
N MET A 1 -71.40 43.07 -17.03
CA MET A 1 -70.38 42.61 -17.98
C MET A 1 -69.61 41.53 -17.28
N SER A 2 -69.95 40.30 -17.62
CA SER A 2 -69.35 39.05 -17.06
C SER A 2 -68.09 38.77 -17.89
N THR A 3 -67.00 38.41 -17.24
CA THR A 3 -65.85 37.82 -17.88
C THR A 3 -65.61 36.46 -17.21
N GLU A 4 -65.82 35.43 -17.99
CA GLU A 4 -65.66 34.03 -17.68
C GLU A 4 -64.15 33.69 -17.46
N ASN A 5 -63.92 32.88 -16.49
CA ASN A 5 -62.61 32.36 -16.14
C ASN A 5 -62.45 30.96 -16.77
N GLU A 6 -61.71 30.89 -17.89
CA GLU A 6 -61.35 29.60 -18.53
C GLU A 6 -60.32 28.85 -17.70
N GLY A 7 -60.70 27.73 -17.16
CA GLY A 7 -59.83 26.81 -16.45
C GLY A 7 -58.96 25.99 -17.43
N THR A 8 -57.66 26.11 -17.26
CA THR A 8 -56.65 25.32 -18.00
C THR A 8 -56.64 23.91 -17.48
N ALA A 9 -57.02 22.95 -18.30
CA ALA A 9 -56.98 21.52 -17.99
C ALA A 9 -55.51 21.01 -17.92
N VAL A 10 -55.17 20.34 -16.79
CA VAL A 10 -53.90 19.67 -16.59
C VAL A 10 -53.93 18.34 -17.37
N PRO A 11 -52.90 18.02 -18.20
CA PRO A 11 -52.85 16.71 -18.87
C PRO A 11 -52.60 15.57 -17.90
N PRO A 12 -53.16 14.36 -18.17
CA PRO A 12 -52.98 13.20 -17.31
C PRO A 12 -51.53 12.69 -17.32
N ALA A 13 -51.08 12.25 -16.14
CA ALA A 13 -49.75 11.64 -15.92
C ALA A 13 -49.57 10.34 -16.73
N PRO A 14 -48.36 10.05 -17.24
CA PRO A 14 -48.09 8.82 -17.96
C PRO A 14 -48.16 7.60 -17.05
N SER A 15 -48.78 6.52 -17.57
CA SER A 15 -48.94 5.25 -16.88
C SER A 15 -47.58 4.57 -16.60
N ALA A 16 -47.42 4.03 -15.39
CA ALA A 16 -46.26 3.28 -15.01
C ALA A 16 -46.08 2.00 -15.85
N PRO A 17 -44.84 1.57 -16.17
CA PRO A 17 -44.62 0.32 -16.89
C PRO A 17 -44.97 -0.93 -16.04
N PRO A 18 -45.36 -2.04 -16.66
CA PRO A 18 -45.75 -3.24 -15.93
C PRO A 18 -44.56 -3.90 -15.21
N VAL A 19 -44.81 -4.33 -13.98
CA VAL A 19 -43.87 -5.04 -13.14
C VAL A 19 -43.63 -6.44 -13.73
N PRO A 20 -42.40 -6.95 -13.89
CA PRO A 20 -42.13 -8.31 -14.31
C PRO A 20 -42.64 -9.32 -13.29
N VAL A 21 -43.46 -10.26 -13.73
CA VAL A 21 -43.93 -11.40 -12.92
C VAL A 21 -42.77 -12.38 -12.76
N ALA A 22 -42.39 -12.68 -11.52
CA ALA A 22 -41.35 -13.65 -11.20
C ALA A 22 -41.76 -15.07 -11.71
N SER A 23 -40.87 -15.70 -12.45
CA SER A 23 -40.99 -17.13 -12.83
C SER A 23 -40.80 -18.00 -11.58
N PRO A 24 -41.51 -19.15 -11.47
CA PRO A 24 -41.34 -20.05 -10.33
C PRO A 24 -39.94 -20.67 -10.31
N ALA A 25 -39.34 -20.67 -9.11
CA ALA A 25 -38.02 -21.22 -8.84
C ALA A 25 -37.96 -22.72 -9.20
N ALA A 26 -36.97 -23.08 -10.00
CA ALA A 26 -36.61 -24.47 -10.22
C ALA A 26 -35.98 -25.03 -8.94
N SER A 27 -36.45 -26.19 -8.50
CA SER A 27 -35.96 -26.93 -7.34
C SER A 27 -34.48 -27.32 -7.53
N GLU A 28 -33.62 -26.97 -6.60
CA GLU A 28 -32.24 -27.42 -6.53
C GLU A 28 -32.17 -28.96 -6.34
N PRO A 29 -31.28 -29.67 -7.06
CA PRO A 29 -31.02 -31.06 -6.76
C PRO A 29 -30.23 -31.26 -5.49
N ALA A 30 -30.61 -32.24 -4.66
CA ALA A 30 -29.97 -32.61 -3.43
C ALA A 30 -28.49 -33.02 -3.62
N PRO A 31 -27.60 -32.71 -2.67
CA PRO A 31 -26.20 -33.10 -2.74
C PRO A 31 -26.00 -34.61 -2.53
N PRO A 32 -24.94 -35.22 -3.12
CA PRO A 32 -24.67 -36.64 -2.99
C PRO A 32 -24.19 -37.00 -1.56
N PRO A 33 -24.41 -38.24 -1.10
CA PRO A 33 -24.04 -38.66 0.26
C PRO A 33 -22.53 -38.85 0.41
N HIS A 34 -22.02 -38.35 1.55
CA HIS A 34 -20.62 -38.53 1.96
C HIS A 34 -20.32 -39.98 2.39
N PRO A 35 -19.12 -40.52 2.12
CA PRO A 35 -18.73 -41.85 2.60
C PRO A 35 -18.49 -41.83 4.11
N GLY A 36 -18.96 -42.93 4.75
CA GLY A 36 -19.14 -43.08 6.17
C GLY A 36 -17.91 -42.85 7.08
N GLN A 37 -18.16 -42.24 8.21
CA GLN A 37 -17.33 -42.26 9.41
C GLN A 37 -17.55 -43.59 10.20
N PRO A 38 -16.50 -44.18 10.79
CA PRO A 38 -16.65 -45.34 11.68
C PRO A 38 -17.23 -44.94 13.06
N PRO A 39 -17.90 -45.85 13.77
CA PRO A 39 -18.66 -45.55 14.98
C PRO A 39 -17.78 -45.33 16.21
N SER A 40 -18.18 -44.33 17.00
CA SER A 40 -17.62 -44.00 18.32
C SER A 40 -18.01 -45.00 19.38
N GLN A 41 -17.05 -45.44 20.21
CA GLN A 41 -17.24 -46.25 21.39
C GLN A 41 -17.75 -45.43 22.60
N PRO A 42 -18.56 -46.01 23.50
CA PRO A 42 -19.08 -45.34 24.67
C PRO A 42 -18.11 -45.34 25.89
N PRO A 43 -18.31 -44.45 26.88
CA PRO A 43 -17.37 -44.25 28.00
C PRO A 43 -17.57 -45.20 29.14
N ALA A 44 -16.48 -45.62 29.78
CA ALA A 44 -16.49 -46.33 31.06
C ALA A 44 -15.82 -45.49 32.16
N GLY A 45 -16.43 -45.50 33.31
CA GLY A 45 -16.39 -44.55 34.38
C GLY A 45 -15.25 -44.63 35.40
N ALA A 46 -15.30 -43.60 36.24
CA ALA A 46 -14.97 -43.46 37.69
C ALA A 46 -13.56 -43.75 38.22
N GLU A 47 -12.87 -42.67 38.56
CA GLU A 47 -12.17 -42.23 39.81
C GLU A 47 -11.59 -43.26 40.82
N PRO A 48 -10.70 -42.88 41.82
CA PRO A 48 -9.97 -41.62 42.06
C PRO A 48 -8.54 -41.78 42.66
N HIS A 49 -7.90 -40.64 43.01
CA HIS A 49 -6.85 -40.40 44.03
C HIS A 49 -5.37 -40.31 43.62
N GLY A 50 -4.85 -39.10 43.83
CA GLY A 50 -3.72 -38.90 44.76
C GLY A 50 -2.35 -38.57 44.18
N GLY A 51 -1.83 -37.41 44.51
CA GLY A 51 -0.44 -37.22 44.85
C GLY A 51 0.45 -36.49 43.84
N PHE A 52 0.77 -35.23 44.12
CA PHE A 52 2.03 -34.55 43.69
C PHE A 52 3.22 -35.23 44.36
N PRO A 53 4.43 -35.21 43.82
CA PRO A 53 5.29 -34.04 43.83
C PRO A 53 6.27 -33.89 42.64
N THR A 54 6.88 -32.71 42.61
CA THR A 54 7.87 -32.07 41.76
C THR A 54 9.24 -32.80 41.59
N PRO A 55 10.18 -32.23 40.75
CA PRO A 55 11.09 -32.98 39.89
C PRO A 55 12.51 -33.13 40.45
N PRO A 56 13.39 -33.82 39.76
CA PRO A 56 14.65 -33.14 39.39
C PRO A 56 15.25 -33.50 38.01
N ALA A 57 16.27 -32.72 37.73
CA ALA A 57 17.00 -32.47 36.52
C ALA A 57 17.85 -33.61 35.97
N SER A 58 18.22 -33.42 34.68
CA SER A 58 19.47 -33.77 34.00
C SER A 58 19.80 -35.24 33.69
N ALA A 59 20.00 -35.54 32.41
CA ALA A 59 21.27 -36.02 31.86
C ALA A 59 21.16 -36.45 30.39
N HIS A 60 22.21 -36.10 29.67
CA HIS A 60 22.51 -36.51 28.29
C HIS A 60 22.51 -38.04 28.10
N THR A 61 22.11 -38.49 26.90
CA THR A 61 22.94 -39.44 26.13
C THR A 61 22.38 -39.66 24.70
N SER A 62 23.34 -39.80 23.83
CA SER A 62 23.33 -40.04 22.40
C SER A 62 22.88 -41.45 21.98
N HIS A 63 22.69 -41.60 20.64
CA HIS A 63 22.63 -42.80 19.78
C HIS A 63 21.22 -43.30 19.46
N GLN A 64 20.83 -43.62 18.25
CA GLN A 64 21.47 -44.21 17.08
C GLN A 64 20.45 -44.26 15.93
N ALA A 65 20.96 -44.32 14.72
CA ALA A 65 20.26 -44.24 13.44
C ALA A 65 19.53 -45.54 12.99
N ALA A 66 18.63 -45.32 12.05
CA ALA A 66 18.30 -46.02 10.79
C ALA A 66 16.98 -46.84 10.75
N PRO A 67 16.45 -47.24 9.56
CA PRO A 67 16.43 -46.54 8.27
C PRO A 67 15.06 -46.57 7.54
N GLY A 68 14.90 -45.70 6.55
CA GLY A 68 14.26 -46.06 5.28
C GLY A 68 12.80 -45.74 5.02
N SER A 69 12.57 -44.70 4.25
CA SER A 69 11.67 -44.78 3.07
C SER A 69 11.94 -43.60 2.13
N SER A 70 12.14 -43.97 0.87
CA SER A 70 12.49 -43.15 -0.27
C SER A 70 11.39 -42.21 -0.72
N ALA A 71 11.75 -40.93 -0.94
CA ALA A 71 11.02 -40.00 -1.80
C ALA A 71 11.85 -39.66 -3.05
N PRO A 72 11.26 -39.40 -4.22
CA PRO A 72 12.00 -39.26 -5.47
C PRO A 72 12.69 -37.90 -5.58
N ASP A 73 13.96 -37.94 -5.98
CA ASP A 73 14.80 -36.81 -6.39
C ASP A 73 14.20 -36.06 -7.60
N ALA A 74 14.05 -34.76 -7.42
CA ALA A 74 13.97 -33.82 -8.54
C ALA A 74 15.15 -32.85 -8.43
N SER A 75 16.32 -33.31 -8.88
CA SER A 75 17.51 -32.46 -9.01
C SER A 75 17.47 -31.70 -10.32
N TRP A 76 17.25 -30.40 -10.27
CA TRP A 76 17.61 -29.46 -11.32
C TRP A 76 18.96 -28.84 -10.94
N PRO A 77 19.96 -28.85 -11.84
CA PRO A 77 21.22 -28.16 -11.55
C PRO A 77 21.01 -26.64 -11.60
N PRO A 78 21.65 -25.87 -10.71
CA PRO A 78 21.63 -24.41 -10.76
C PRO A 78 22.41 -23.90 -11.98
N PRO A 79 22.02 -22.76 -12.58
CA PRO A 79 22.74 -22.17 -13.69
C PRO A 79 24.14 -21.71 -13.26
N PRO A 80 25.14 -21.77 -14.16
CA PRO A 80 26.50 -21.34 -13.86
C PRO A 80 26.54 -19.81 -13.65
N PRO A 81 27.46 -19.32 -12.81
CA PRO A 81 27.64 -17.88 -12.59
C PRO A 81 28.20 -17.20 -13.83
N PRO A 82 27.86 -15.93 -14.08
CA PRO A 82 28.38 -15.18 -15.23
C PRO A 82 29.89 -14.93 -15.07
N ALA A 83 30.65 -15.15 -16.17
CA ALA A 83 32.06 -14.87 -16.24
C ALA A 83 32.30 -13.36 -16.16
N GLY A 84 33.07 -12.92 -15.19
CA GLY A 84 33.54 -11.54 -15.05
C GLY A 84 34.66 -11.24 -16.06
N PRO A 85 34.81 -9.99 -16.56
CA PRO A 85 35.85 -9.62 -17.47
C PRO A 85 37.19 -9.53 -16.75
N SER A 86 38.21 -10.21 -17.32
CA SER A 86 39.61 -10.09 -16.88
C SER A 86 40.22 -8.82 -17.47
N TYR A 87 40.64 -7.88 -16.63
CA TYR A 87 41.51 -6.79 -16.99
C TYR A 87 42.97 -7.24 -16.85
N GLY A 88 43.71 -7.29 -17.97
CA GLY A 88 45.17 -7.38 -17.98
C GLY A 88 45.76 -6.02 -17.66
N GLY A 89 46.65 -5.97 -16.69
CA GLY A 89 47.45 -4.82 -16.35
C GLY A 89 48.87 -5.29 -16.09
N GLY A 90 49.83 -4.80 -16.89
CA GLY A 90 51.20 -5.16 -16.82
C GLY A 90 51.99 -4.42 -15.74
N GLY A 91 53.19 -4.90 -15.52
CA GLY A 91 54.27 -4.06 -14.97
C GLY A 91 55.02 -4.65 -13.78
N GLY A 92 56.30 -4.93 -13.99
CA GLY A 92 57.34 -4.61 -13.04
C GLY A 92 58.07 -5.76 -12.33
N ASP A 93 59.24 -6.02 -12.84
CA ASP A 93 60.51 -6.26 -12.15
C ASP A 93 60.69 -7.26 -11.00
N GLY A 94 61.75 -8.05 -11.18
CA GLY A 94 62.55 -8.50 -10.05
C GLY A 94 63.08 -9.95 -10.08
N SER A 95 64.23 -10.12 -10.71
CA SER A 95 65.39 -10.96 -10.34
C SER A 95 65.22 -12.35 -9.74
N GLY A 96 65.95 -13.29 -10.26
CA GLY A 96 66.57 -14.38 -9.51
C GLY A 96 66.73 -15.70 -10.26
N ASP A 97 67.93 -15.89 -10.80
CA ASP A 97 68.76 -17.12 -10.82
C ASP A 97 68.15 -18.47 -11.23
N GLY A 98 68.63 -19.16 -12.23
CA GLY A 98 69.91 -19.76 -12.46
C GLY A 98 69.77 -21.08 -13.19
N TRP A 99 70.83 -21.43 -13.89
CA TRP A 99 71.20 -22.74 -14.44
C TRP A 99 70.56 -23.14 -15.79
N GLY A 100 71.24 -23.22 -16.89
CA GLY A 100 72.55 -23.56 -17.24
C GLY A 100 72.54 -24.48 -18.45
N ALA A 101 73.36 -24.22 -19.41
CA ALA A 101 73.89 -25.11 -20.42
C ALA A 101 73.71 -24.65 -21.89
N SER A 102 74.75 -24.03 -22.32
CA SER A 102 75.15 -23.74 -23.68
C SER A 102 75.35 -25.00 -24.49
N TYR A 103 74.92 -25.00 -25.73
CA TYR A 103 75.62 -25.67 -26.87
C TYR A 103 75.72 -24.69 -28.07
N GLN A 104 76.93 -24.39 -28.40
CA GLN A 104 77.35 -23.70 -29.61
C GLN A 104 77.25 -24.62 -30.84
N GLN A 105 76.88 -24.09 -31.90
CA GLN A 105 76.69 -24.15 -33.25
C GLN A 105 77.83 -24.33 -34.22
N PRO A 106 77.76 -24.71 -35.32
CA PRO A 106 78.33 -23.82 -36.35
C PRO A 106 77.43 -23.59 -37.57
N ALA A 107 77.63 -22.40 -38.13
CA ALA A 107 77.05 -21.95 -39.38
C ALA A 107 77.52 -22.68 -40.62
N PRO A 108 76.75 -22.80 -41.66
CA PRO A 108 77.18 -22.77 -43.01
C PRO A 108 76.58 -21.61 -43.83
N LYS A 109 77.41 -20.97 -44.56
CA LYS A 109 77.11 -20.04 -45.64
C LYS A 109 76.46 -20.79 -46.81
N SER A 110 75.43 -20.23 -47.41
CA SER A 110 75.32 -20.14 -48.88
C SER A 110 73.93 -19.59 -49.33
N GLY A 111 74.02 -18.69 -50.20
CA GLY A 111 73.18 -18.13 -51.21
C GLY A 111 71.79 -18.75 -51.46
N ARG A 112 70.76 -18.10 -50.89
CA ARG A 112 69.33 -18.31 -51.21
C ARG A 112 68.52 -17.03 -51.26
N GLY A 113 69.19 -15.92 -51.68
CA GLY A 113 68.48 -14.64 -51.81
C GLY A 113 67.34 -14.64 -52.85
N GLY A 114 67.52 -15.46 -53.92
CA GLY A 114 66.52 -15.54 -54.96
C GLY A 114 65.25 -16.31 -54.60
N MET A 115 65.39 -17.32 -53.72
CA MET A 115 64.23 -18.12 -53.30
C MET A 115 63.40 -17.38 -52.25
N ILE A 116 64.00 -16.54 -51.41
CA ILE A 116 63.29 -15.71 -50.42
C ILE A 116 62.52 -14.59 -51.14
N ALA A 117 63.13 -13.98 -52.18
CA ALA A 117 62.42 -12.98 -52.98
C ALA A 117 61.23 -13.56 -53.75
N ALA A 118 61.32 -14.78 -54.28
CA ALA A 118 60.20 -15.46 -54.93
C ALA A 118 59.10 -15.85 -53.97
N LEU A 119 59.44 -16.28 -52.74
CA LEU A 119 58.44 -16.56 -51.67
C LEU A 119 57.71 -15.31 -51.17
N LEU A 120 58.45 -14.19 -51.07
CA LEU A 120 57.86 -12.91 -50.69
C LEU A 120 56.89 -12.36 -51.75
N ILE A 121 57.27 -12.50 -53.03
CA ILE A 121 56.40 -12.11 -54.15
C ILE A 121 55.18 -13.01 -54.22
N ALA A 122 55.31 -14.33 -54.02
CA ALA A 122 54.22 -15.28 -54.00
C ALA A 122 53.28 -15.00 -52.78
N ALA A 123 53.85 -14.67 -51.62
CA ALA A 123 53.07 -14.28 -50.44
C ALA A 123 52.31 -12.96 -50.63
N LEU A 124 52.88 -11.97 -51.28
CA LEU A 124 52.23 -10.71 -51.63
C LEU A 124 51.09 -10.90 -52.64
N VAL A 125 51.30 -11.73 -53.65
CA VAL A 125 50.29 -12.05 -54.66
C VAL A 125 49.14 -12.87 -54.01
N ALA A 126 49.45 -13.88 -53.20
CA ALA A 126 48.49 -14.68 -52.50
C ALA A 126 47.77 -13.84 -51.43
N GLY A 127 48.47 -12.97 -50.68
CA GLY A 127 47.91 -12.05 -49.73
C GLY A 127 47.02 -10.97 -50.38
N GLY A 128 47.46 -10.44 -51.54
CA GLY A 128 46.64 -9.47 -52.28
C GLY A 128 45.38 -10.07 -52.90
N LEU A 129 45.47 -11.27 -53.46
CA LEU A 129 44.33 -11.97 -54.02
C LEU A 129 43.40 -12.48 -52.89
N GLY A 130 43.94 -13.03 -51.79
CA GLY A 130 43.20 -13.49 -50.64
C GLY A 130 42.55 -12.33 -49.88
N GLY A 131 43.27 -11.22 -49.71
CA GLY A 131 42.75 -10.00 -49.11
C GLY A 131 41.65 -9.33 -49.94
N GLY A 132 41.86 -9.30 -51.30
CA GLY A 132 40.84 -8.75 -52.20
C GLY A 132 39.57 -9.60 -52.25
N LEU A 133 39.73 -10.93 -52.33
CA LEU A 133 38.57 -11.85 -52.26
C LEU A 133 37.93 -11.85 -50.89
N GLY A 134 38.68 -11.81 -49.79
CA GLY A 134 38.16 -11.69 -48.42
C GLY A 134 37.42 -10.38 -48.22
N TYR A 135 37.92 -9.25 -48.72
CA TYR A 135 37.26 -7.95 -48.66
C TYR A 135 35.96 -7.92 -49.47
N THR A 136 35.93 -8.49 -50.67
CA THR A 136 34.70 -8.56 -51.50
C THR A 136 33.68 -9.51 -50.90
N LEU A 137 34.08 -10.66 -50.31
CA LEU A 137 33.20 -11.55 -49.58
C LEU A 137 32.70 -10.93 -48.27
N ALA A 138 33.55 -10.21 -47.54
CA ALA A 138 33.12 -9.48 -46.36
C ALA A 138 32.10 -8.38 -46.70
N LYS A 139 32.37 -7.60 -47.77
CA LYS A 139 31.50 -6.55 -48.23
C LYS A 139 30.16 -7.06 -48.77
N ASN A 140 30.12 -8.25 -49.35
CA ASN A 140 28.88 -8.88 -49.83
C ASN A 140 28.14 -9.64 -48.72
N ASN A 141 28.80 -9.91 -47.58
CA ASN A 141 28.17 -10.51 -46.41
C ASN A 141 27.65 -9.47 -45.37
N ASP A 142 27.90 -8.18 -45.57
CA ASP A 142 27.38 -7.13 -44.73
C ASP A 142 25.85 -6.94 -44.89
N GLU A 143 25.18 -7.65 -45.80
CA GLU A 143 23.73 -7.61 -45.96
C GLU A 143 22.97 -8.70 -45.17
N THR A 144 23.69 -9.61 -44.49
CA THR A 144 22.98 -10.63 -43.69
C THR A 144 23.53 -10.66 -42.27
N GLY A 145 22.96 -9.77 -41.37
CA GLY A 145 23.17 -9.95 -39.96
C GLY A 145 23.35 -8.71 -39.10
N SER A 146 23.15 -7.52 -39.64
CA SER A 146 22.89 -6.38 -38.75
C SER A 146 21.47 -6.48 -38.26
N THR A 147 21.27 -7.04 -37.05
CA THR A 147 20.05 -6.85 -36.31
C THR A 147 20.03 -5.37 -35.89
N THR A 148 19.72 -4.50 -36.85
CA THR A 148 19.31 -3.15 -36.54
C THR A 148 17.98 -3.29 -35.86
N VAL A 149 18.00 -3.33 -34.53
CA VAL A 149 16.79 -3.05 -33.73
C VAL A 149 16.48 -1.60 -34.09
N SER A 150 15.59 -1.40 -35.06
CA SER A 150 14.99 -0.11 -35.30
C SER A 150 14.23 0.22 -34.04
N ALA A 151 14.84 1.00 -33.13
CA ALA A 151 14.08 1.76 -32.17
C ALA A 151 13.12 2.58 -33.04
N SER A 152 11.82 2.33 -32.86
CA SER A 152 10.82 3.15 -33.50
C SER A 152 11.09 4.58 -33.06
N ASP A 153 11.45 5.43 -34.02
CA ASP A 153 11.74 6.85 -33.81
C ASP A 153 10.40 7.58 -33.56
N THR A 154 9.73 7.22 -32.44
CA THR A 154 8.62 7.97 -31.89
C THR A 154 9.19 9.08 -31.01
N GLY A 155 10.01 9.94 -31.60
CA GLY A 155 10.57 11.15 -30.99
C GLY A 155 9.55 12.27 -30.73
N GLY A 156 8.26 11.94 -30.71
CA GLY A 156 7.19 12.84 -30.24
C GLY A 156 6.67 12.38 -28.90
N SER A 157 6.49 13.29 -27.95
CA SER A 157 5.77 12.99 -26.72
C SER A 157 4.40 12.38 -27.10
N VAL A 158 4.20 11.10 -26.82
CA VAL A 158 2.93 10.42 -27.10
C VAL A 158 1.87 11.12 -26.27
N LYS A 159 1.01 11.91 -26.95
CA LYS A 159 -0.13 12.56 -26.28
C LYS A 159 -1.00 11.47 -25.68
N ARG A 160 -1.13 11.48 -24.36
CA ARG A 160 -1.97 10.54 -23.61
C ARG A 160 -3.39 11.09 -23.58
N ASP A 161 -4.38 10.26 -23.92
CA ASP A 161 -5.77 10.69 -23.88
C ASP A 161 -6.22 10.89 -22.42
N ALA A 162 -6.99 11.95 -22.20
CA ALA A 162 -7.60 12.23 -20.90
C ALA A 162 -8.51 11.03 -20.51
N GLY A 163 -8.45 10.59 -19.25
CA GLY A 163 -9.19 9.44 -18.73
C GLY A 163 -8.49 8.09 -18.91
N THR A 164 -7.37 8.01 -19.65
CA THR A 164 -6.49 6.83 -19.57
C THR A 164 -5.63 6.90 -18.32
N VAL A 165 -5.27 5.73 -17.75
CA VAL A 165 -4.35 5.67 -16.59
C VAL A 165 -3.09 6.49 -16.83
N ALA A 166 -2.49 6.37 -18.01
CA ALA A 166 -1.30 7.12 -18.38
C ALA A 166 -1.56 8.63 -18.47
N GLY A 167 -2.75 9.05 -18.91
CA GLY A 167 -3.15 10.47 -18.97
C GLY A 167 -3.38 11.06 -17.59
N VAL A 168 -4.08 10.32 -16.72
CA VAL A 168 -4.29 10.70 -15.31
C VAL A 168 -2.98 10.78 -14.56
N ALA A 169 -2.11 9.75 -14.69
CA ALA A 169 -0.79 9.74 -14.08
C ALA A 169 0.07 10.92 -14.53
N ALA A 170 0.16 11.21 -15.83
CA ALA A 170 0.92 12.33 -16.35
C ALA A 170 0.47 13.69 -15.78
N LYS A 171 -0.83 13.82 -15.48
CA LYS A 171 -1.41 15.03 -14.88
C LYS A 171 -1.15 15.13 -13.38
N ALA A 172 -1.21 14.00 -12.65
CA ALA A 172 -1.15 13.97 -11.19
C ALA A 172 0.28 13.87 -10.63
N LEU A 173 1.18 13.16 -11.33
CA LEU A 173 2.56 12.98 -10.90
C LEU A 173 3.30 14.27 -10.55
N PRO A 174 3.23 15.36 -11.35
CA PRO A 174 3.93 16.62 -11.01
C PRO A 174 3.49 17.23 -9.68
N SER A 175 2.34 16.83 -9.15
CA SER A 175 1.76 17.32 -7.89
C SER A 175 1.87 16.30 -6.76
N THR A 176 2.61 15.20 -6.97
CA THR A 176 2.86 14.16 -5.97
C THR A 176 4.33 14.20 -5.57
N VAL A 177 4.62 14.11 -4.28
CA VAL A 177 5.98 14.23 -3.74
C VAL A 177 6.35 13.01 -2.91
N THR A 178 7.63 12.65 -2.92
CA THR A 178 8.23 11.74 -1.95
C THR A 178 8.56 12.51 -0.68
N ILE A 179 8.08 12.06 0.46
CA ILE A 179 8.36 12.65 1.77
C ILE A 179 9.42 11.80 2.47
N GLN A 180 10.39 12.47 3.08
CA GLN A 180 11.39 11.88 3.96
C GLN A 180 11.34 12.61 5.30
N ALA A 181 11.04 11.87 6.37
CA ALA A 181 11.06 12.34 7.74
C ALA A 181 12.23 11.66 8.46
N GLU A 182 13.00 12.41 9.22
CA GLU A 182 14.13 11.93 10.01
C GLU A 182 13.99 12.50 11.43
N GLY A 183 13.84 11.63 12.40
CA GLY A 183 13.77 11.97 13.81
C GLY A 183 15.12 12.42 14.34
N SER A 184 15.12 13.08 15.50
CA SER A 184 16.32 13.49 16.21
C SER A 184 17.21 12.31 16.66
N ASN A 185 16.65 11.11 16.74
CA ASN A 185 17.30 9.83 17.05
C ASN A 185 17.92 9.13 15.84
N GLY A 186 17.74 9.69 14.63
CA GLY A 186 18.21 9.10 13.36
C GLY A 186 17.27 8.02 12.79
N GLU A 187 16.14 7.74 13.43
CA GLU A 187 15.07 6.94 12.84
C GLU A 187 14.35 7.76 11.78
N GLY A 188 13.87 7.12 10.72
CA GLY A 188 13.27 7.84 9.61
C GLY A 188 12.11 7.12 8.99
N GLY A 189 11.15 7.91 8.50
CA GLY A 189 10.01 7.46 7.70
C GLY A 189 10.12 7.95 6.25
N THR A 190 9.61 7.16 5.33
CA THR A 190 9.47 7.56 3.92
C THR A 190 8.05 7.26 3.46
N GLY A 191 7.46 8.22 2.77
CA GLY A 191 6.13 8.09 2.22
C GLY A 191 5.91 9.02 1.05
N THR A 192 4.66 9.25 0.76
CA THR A 192 4.20 10.09 -0.32
C THR A 192 3.30 11.21 0.23
N GLY A 193 3.21 12.31 -0.49
CA GLY A 193 2.24 13.37 -0.27
C GLY A 193 1.79 13.96 -1.58
N PHE A 194 0.78 14.82 -1.54
CA PHE A 194 0.34 15.54 -2.72
C PHE A 194 0.04 17.00 -2.41
N VAL A 195 0.24 17.84 -3.41
CA VAL A 195 0.02 19.29 -3.32
C VAL A 195 -1.47 19.56 -3.08
N PHE A 196 -1.76 20.16 -1.93
CA PHE A 196 -3.12 20.49 -1.51
C PHE A 196 -3.55 21.88 -1.96
N ASP A 197 -2.64 22.86 -1.90
CA ASP A 197 -2.90 24.22 -2.32
C ASP A 197 -1.68 24.91 -2.95
N LYS A 198 -1.90 26.09 -3.51
CA LYS A 198 -0.85 26.91 -4.14
C LYS A 198 0.10 27.57 -3.13
N GLN A 199 -0.23 27.53 -1.85
CA GLN A 199 0.59 28.06 -0.78
C GLN A 199 1.71 27.09 -0.41
N GLY A 200 1.70 25.86 -0.93
CA GLY A 200 2.71 24.82 -0.67
C GLY A 200 2.36 23.93 0.51
N HIS A 201 1.09 23.81 0.88
CA HIS A 201 0.66 22.78 1.77
C HIS A 201 0.60 21.44 1.03
N ILE A 202 1.15 20.41 1.65
CA ILE A 202 1.14 19.03 1.18
C ILE A 202 0.34 18.22 2.20
N VAL A 203 -0.58 17.41 1.72
CA VAL A 203 -1.31 16.43 2.55
C VAL A 203 -0.62 15.08 2.46
N THR A 204 -0.52 14.39 3.58
CA THR A 204 0.06 13.06 3.74
C THR A 204 -0.54 12.33 4.94
N ASN A 205 -0.04 11.13 5.27
CA ASN A 205 -0.41 10.44 6.51
C ASN A 205 0.37 10.95 7.72
N ASN A 206 -0.23 10.84 8.90
CA ASN A 206 0.43 11.17 10.16
C ASN A 206 1.65 10.28 10.40
N HIS A 207 1.53 8.97 10.21
CA HIS A 207 2.64 8.03 10.43
C HIS A 207 3.85 8.29 9.52
N VAL A 208 3.67 8.94 8.35
CA VAL A 208 4.78 9.31 7.45
C VAL A 208 5.65 10.42 8.06
N VAL A 209 5.06 11.31 8.84
CA VAL A 209 5.75 12.49 9.41
C VAL A 209 5.99 12.39 10.90
N ALA A 210 5.52 11.33 11.55
CA ALA A 210 5.53 11.19 13.01
C ALA A 210 6.92 11.41 13.61
N GLU A 211 7.96 10.85 13.01
CA GLU A 211 9.35 11.00 13.48
C GLU A 211 9.88 12.45 13.40
N ALA A 212 9.29 13.30 12.55
CA ALA A 212 9.70 14.68 12.37
C ALA A 212 8.93 15.66 13.26
N VAL A 213 7.88 15.25 13.96
CA VAL A 213 6.99 16.14 14.74
C VAL A 213 7.77 16.81 15.89
N ASP A 214 8.63 16.07 16.58
CA ASP A 214 9.37 16.54 17.75
C ASP A 214 10.78 17.09 17.41
N GLY A 215 10.86 17.95 16.40
CA GLY A 215 12.11 18.64 16.03
C GLY A 215 13.02 17.86 15.09
N GLY A 216 12.48 16.84 14.42
CA GLY A 216 13.16 16.13 13.35
C GLY A 216 13.24 16.95 12.05
N LYS A 217 13.87 16.37 11.02
CA LYS A 217 13.98 16.96 9.69
C LYS A 217 12.92 16.39 8.76
N LEU A 218 12.34 17.27 7.95
CA LEU A 218 11.32 16.89 6.97
C LEU A 218 11.64 17.47 5.61
N SER A 219 11.53 16.69 4.57
CA SER A 219 11.72 17.14 3.20
C SER A 219 10.77 16.49 2.24
N ALA A 220 10.45 17.20 1.16
CA ALA A 220 9.62 16.73 0.08
C ALA A 220 10.37 16.84 -1.25
N THR A 221 10.44 15.76 -2.00
CA THR A 221 11.11 15.68 -3.31
C THR A 221 10.07 15.49 -4.41
N PHE A 222 10.06 16.40 -5.37
CA PHE A 222 9.20 16.34 -6.55
C PHE A 222 9.76 15.36 -7.60
N PRO A 223 8.94 14.89 -8.57
CA PRO A 223 9.39 13.96 -9.61
C PRO A 223 10.49 14.50 -10.52
N ASP A 224 10.66 15.83 -10.61
CA ASP A 224 11.75 16.48 -11.33
C ASP A 224 13.10 16.45 -10.57
N GLY A 225 13.12 15.83 -9.39
CA GLY A 225 14.29 15.71 -8.52
C GLY A 225 14.53 16.91 -7.60
N LYS A 226 13.72 17.97 -7.68
CA LYS A 226 13.84 19.10 -6.77
C LYS A 226 13.38 18.73 -5.38
N LYS A 227 14.22 19.00 -4.41
CA LYS A 227 13.98 18.76 -2.98
C LYS A 227 13.74 20.08 -2.26
N TYR A 228 12.73 20.11 -1.43
CA TYR A 228 12.37 21.23 -0.57
C TYR A 228 12.34 20.77 0.88
N ASP A 229 12.89 21.57 1.79
CA ASP A 229 12.68 21.39 3.21
C ASP A 229 11.22 21.74 3.54
N ALA A 230 10.68 21.09 4.56
CA ALA A 230 9.29 21.27 4.96
C ALA A 230 9.15 21.25 6.47
N GLN A 231 8.04 21.80 6.96
CA GLN A 231 7.68 21.82 8.38
C GLN A 231 6.30 21.20 8.56
N VAL A 232 6.07 20.50 9.68
CA VAL A 232 4.74 20.00 10.05
C VAL A 232 3.89 21.19 10.46
N VAL A 233 2.78 21.44 9.76
CA VAL A 233 1.78 22.45 10.09
C VAL A 233 0.88 21.95 11.21
N GLY A 234 0.52 20.66 11.13
CA GLY A 234 -0.27 19.96 12.12
C GLY A 234 -0.48 18.51 11.69
N HIS A 235 -0.83 17.70 12.65
CA HIS A 235 -1.08 16.29 12.44
C HIS A 235 -2.28 15.84 13.26
N ALA A 236 -2.91 14.75 12.84
CA ALA A 236 -4.08 14.14 13.43
C ALA A 236 -3.85 12.64 13.50
N GLN A 237 -3.34 12.17 14.63
CA GLN A 237 -2.96 10.77 14.83
C GLN A 237 -4.16 9.84 14.68
N GLY A 238 -5.31 10.19 15.27
CA GLY A 238 -6.52 9.38 15.18
C GLY A 238 -7.04 9.21 13.75
N TYR A 239 -6.97 10.25 12.92
CA TYR A 239 -7.36 10.20 11.50
C TYR A 239 -6.25 9.69 10.57
N ASP A 240 -5.04 9.55 11.06
CA ASP A 240 -3.83 9.29 10.26
C ASP A 240 -3.63 10.30 9.11
N VAL A 241 -3.87 11.59 9.35
CA VAL A 241 -3.72 12.68 8.39
C VAL A 241 -2.74 13.72 8.94
N ALA A 242 -1.84 14.21 8.09
CA ALA A 242 -0.95 15.32 8.42
C ALA A 242 -0.90 16.34 7.26
N VAL A 243 -0.57 17.56 7.62
CA VAL A 243 -0.27 18.63 6.68
C VAL A 243 1.14 19.15 6.94
N ILE A 244 1.93 19.21 5.89
CA ILE A 244 3.25 19.82 5.91
C ILE A 244 3.27 21.05 5.01
N LYS A 245 4.18 21.97 5.27
CA LYS A 245 4.38 23.19 4.52
C LYS A 245 5.78 23.22 3.93
N LEU A 246 5.87 23.37 2.61
CA LEU A 246 7.16 23.55 1.93
C LEU A 246 7.78 24.88 2.31
N GLU A 247 9.07 24.88 2.64
CA GLU A 247 9.86 26.09 2.73
C GLU A 247 10.26 26.56 1.32
N ASN A 248 10.11 27.83 1.05
CA ASN A 248 10.39 28.40 -0.28
C ASN A 248 9.65 27.66 -1.42
N ALA A 249 8.37 27.39 -1.20
CA ALA A 249 7.53 26.68 -2.16
C ALA A 249 7.61 27.31 -3.55
N PRO A 250 7.68 26.51 -4.65
CA PRO A 250 7.68 27.03 -6.00
C PRO A 250 6.33 27.71 -6.32
N SER A 251 6.37 28.75 -7.17
CA SER A 251 5.19 29.54 -7.50
C SER A 251 4.25 28.85 -8.50
N ASP A 252 4.70 27.80 -9.15
CA ASP A 252 4.00 27.05 -10.20
C ASP A 252 3.35 25.75 -9.69
N LEU A 253 3.13 25.63 -8.38
CA LEU A 253 2.43 24.50 -7.79
C LEU A 253 1.03 24.32 -8.38
N ASN A 254 0.70 23.10 -8.74
CA ASN A 254 -0.59 22.71 -9.28
C ASN A 254 -1.30 21.75 -8.30
N PRO A 255 -2.21 22.23 -7.43
CA PRO A 255 -2.93 21.37 -6.51
C PRO A 255 -3.72 20.28 -7.24
N LEU A 256 -3.79 19.08 -6.66
CA LEU A 256 -4.66 18.03 -7.19
C LEU A 256 -6.12 18.38 -6.91
N PRO A 257 -7.02 18.18 -7.90
CA PRO A 257 -8.45 18.36 -7.67
C PRO A 257 -8.94 17.29 -6.67
N LEU A 258 -9.73 17.72 -5.71
CA LEU A 258 -10.39 16.80 -4.78
C LEU A 258 -11.73 16.35 -5.39
N GLY A 259 -12.00 15.07 -5.29
CA GLY A 259 -13.27 14.45 -5.64
C GLY A 259 -14.26 14.49 -4.49
N ASP A 260 -15.21 13.55 -4.50
CA ASP A 260 -16.23 13.39 -3.47
C ASP A 260 -16.31 11.90 -3.09
N SER A 261 -15.71 11.53 -1.95
CA SER A 261 -15.66 10.14 -1.49
C SER A 261 -17.03 9.54 -1.13
N ASP A 262 -18.04 10.38 -0.86
CA ASP A 262 -19.38 9.89 -0.55
C ASP A 262 -20.07 9.35 -1.80
N LYS A 263 -19.73 9.91 -2.98
CA LYS A 263 -20.29 9.50 -4.28
C LYS A 263 -19.59 8.29 -4.90
N VAL A 264 -18.45 7.90 -4.38
CA VAL A 264 -17.71 6.74 -4.87
C VAL A 264 -18.53 5.47 -4.68
N ALA A 265 -18.56 4.60 -5.68
CA ALA A 265 -19.26 3.31 -5.67
C ALA A 265 -18.29 2.13 -5.79
N VAL A 266 -18.70 0.98 -5.26
CA VAL A 266 -17.97 -0.28 -5.47
C VAL A 266 -17.93 -0.59 -6.98
N GLY A 267 -16.74 -0.89 -7.49
CA GLY A 267 -16.48 -1.10 -8.91
C GLY A 267 -15.91 0.12 -9.64
N ASP A 268 -15.92 1.32 -9.04
CA ASP A 268 -15.28 2.49 -9.64
C ASP A 268 -13.77 2.27 -9.77
N SER A 269 -13.22 2.67 -10.92
CA SER A 269 -11.79 2.55 -11.20
C SER A 269 -10.97 3.46 -10.29
N THR A 270 -9.85 2.93 -9.78
CA THR A 270 -8.92 3.67 -8.94
C THR A 270 -7.50 3.67 -9.52
N ILE A 271 -6.78 4.75 -9.26
CA ILE A 271 -5.37 4.91 -9.63
C ILE A 271 -4.66 5.40 -8.37
N ALA A 272 -3.79 4.56 -7.80
CA ALA A 272 -2.97 4.94 -6.66
C ALA A 272 -1.60 5.41 -7.13
N ILE A 273 -1.13 6.52 -6.58
CA ILE A 273 0.21 7.07 -6.87
C ILE A 273 1.02 7.07 -5.57
N GLY A 274 2.31 6.75 -5.70
CA GLY A 274 3.23 6.76 -4.57
C GLY A 274 4.69 6.65 -4.98
N ALA A 275 5.57 6.62 -3.98
CA ALA A 275 7.01 6.52 -4.11
C ALA A 275 7.56 5.36 -3.24
N PRO A 276 7.17 4.10 -3.51
CA PRO A 276 7.60 2.97 -2.71
C PRO A 276 9.14 2.87 -2.74
N PHE A 277 9.72 2.62 -1.57
CA PHE A 277 11.18 2.49 -1.38
C PHE A 277 12.00 3.71 -1.82
N GLY A 278 11.41 4.92 -1.86
CA GLY A 278 12.07 6.13 -2.34
C GLY A 278 12.18 6.21 -3.86
N LEU A 279 11.60 5.25 -4.59
CA LEU A 279 11.48 5.28 -6.04
C LEU A 279 10.25 6.11 -6.40
N SER A 280 10.47 7.33 -6.86
CA SER A 280 9.39 8.22 -7.30
C SER A 280 8.60 7.61 -8.46
N ASN A 281 7.30 7.98 -8.55
CA ASN A 281 6.46 7.73 -9.71
C ASN A 281 5.94 6.30 -9.90
N THR A 282 5.68 5.57 -8.83
CA THR A 282 4.93 4.31 -8.94
C THR A 282 3.43 4.60 -9.07
N VAL A 283 2.81 3.98 -10.08
CA VAL A 283 1.38 4.06 -10.33
C VAL A 283 0.82 2.65 -10.35
N THR A 284 -0.21 2.41 -9.55
CA THR A 284 -0.96 1.14 -9.56
C THR A 284 -2.43 1.41 -9.81
N THR A 285 -3.16 0.43 -10.34
CA THR A 285 -4.57 0.57 -10.69
C THR A 285 -5.38 -0.55 -10.09
N GLY A 286 -6.63 -0.27 -9.85
CA GLY A 286 -7.60 -1.20 -9.32
C GLY A 286 -9.02 -0.63 -9.39
N ILE A 287 -9.87 -1.11 -8.51
CA ILE A 287 -11.24 -0.63 -8.31
C ILE A 287 -11.49 -0.38 -6.82
N ILE A 288 -12.57 0.32 -6.51
CA ILE A 288 -13.12 0.31 -5.16
C ILE A 288 -13.74 -1.06 -4.90
N SER A 289 -13.13 -1.82 -3.99
CA SER A 289 -13.60 -3.16 -3.60
C SER A 289 -14.68 -3.12 -2.52
N ALA A 290 -14.62 -2.13 -1.63
CA ALA A 290 -15.61 -1.88 -0.57
C ALA A 290 -15.53 -0.43 -0.07
N LYS A 291 -16.58 -0.01 0.61
CA LYS A 291 -16.65 1.27 1.36
C LYS A 291 -16.86 0.99 2.83
N ASN A 292 -16.58 1.99 3.64
CA ASN A 292 -16.85 1.98 5.09
C ASN A 292 -16.23 0.74 5.78
N ARG A 293 -15.00 0.39 5.38
CA ARG A 293 -14.26 -0.69 6.04
C ARG A 293 -13.65 -0.17 7.33
N PRO A 294 -14.04 -0.72 8.50
CA PRO A 294 -13.38 -0.38 9.75
C PRO A 294 -11.94 -0.91 9.71
N VAL A 295 -10.99 -0.01 9.84
CA VAL A 295 -9.57 -0.34 9.93
C VAL A 295 -9.01 0.30 11.19
N ALA A 296 -8.50 -0.53 12.09
CA ALA A 296 -7.67 -0.10 13.19
C ALA A 296 -6.20 -0.26 12.76
N SER A 297 -5.45 0.79 12.93
CA SER A 297 -4.08 0.86 12.45
C SER A 297 -3.17 1.38 13.55
N SER A 298 -2.01 0.76 13.72
CA SER A 298 -0.92 1.27 14.55
C SER A 298 0.37 1.25 13.75
N ASP A 299 1.25 2.19 14.01
CA ASP A 299 2.59 2.23 13.42
C ASP A 299 3.54 1.14 13.95
N GLY A 300 3.02 0.27 14.86
CA GLY A 300 3.78 -0.82 15.47
C GLY A 300 4.64 -0.38 16.65
N SER A 301 4.69 0.89 17.02
CA SER A 301 5.37 1.33 18.23
C SER A 301 4.49 1.09 19.46
N ALA A 302 5.11 0.66 20.57
CA ALA A 302 4.42 0.35 21.82
C ALA A 302 3.75 1.59 22.48
N SER A 303 4.07 2.78 22.01
CA SER A 303 3.59 4.08 22.52
C SER A 303 2.55 4.72 21.59
N SER A 304 2.32 4.23 20.38
CA SER A 304 1.39 4.85 19.45
C SER A 304 -0.05 4.51 19.81
N LYS A 305 -0.88 5.55 19.83
CA LYS A 305 -2.33 5.38 19.85
C LYS A 305 -2.76 4.90 18.47
N ALA A 306 -3.63 3.89 18.43
CA ALA A 306 -4.17 3.40 17.17
C ALA A 306 -4.99 4.49 16.46
N SER A 307 -4.86 4.58 15.14
CA SER A 307 -5.80 5.32 14.29
C SER A 307 -6.95 4.41 13.89
N TYR A 308 -8.13 5.01 13.74
CA TYR A 308 -9.35 4.30 13.35
C TYR A 308 -9.96 5.01 12.14
N MET A 309 -10.26 4.26 11.11
CA MET A 309 -10.83 4.84 9.90
C MET A 309 -11.96 3.97 9.35
N SER A 310 -12.96 4.62 8.78
CA SER A 310 -13.97 3.99 7.91
C SER A 310 -13.46 4.10 6.48
N ALA A 311 -12.60 3.15 6.08
CA ALA A 311 -11.76 3.27 4.89
C ALA A 311 -12.50 2.92 3.58
N LEU A 312 -12.03 3.51 2.48
CA LEU A 312 -12.21 2.96 1.14
C LEU A 312 -11.25 1.79 0.97
N GLN A 313 -11.76 0.65 0.49
CA GLN A 313 -10.95 -0.51 0.15
C GLN A 313 -10.75 -0.57 -1.37
N THR A 314 -9.51 -0.81 -1.81
CA THR A 314 -9.15 -0.98 -3.22
C THR A 314 -8.27 -2.21 -3.40
N ASP A 315 -8.31 -2.84 -4.58
CA ASP A 315 -7.38 -3.89 -4.99
C ASP A 315 -6.14 -3.34 -5.73
N ALA A 316 -6.09 -2.01 -5.97
CA ALA A 316 -4.85 -1.37 -6.37
C ALA A 316 -3.74 -1.70 -5.36
N SER A 317 -2.54 -2.04 -5.85
CA SER A 317 -1.43 -2.42 -4.98
C SER A 317 -0.96 -1.23 -4.13
N ILE A 318 -1.31 -1.24 -2.85
CA ILE A 318 -0.84 -0.29 -1.84
C ILE A 318 0.24 -0.98 -1.02
N ASN A 319 1.45 -0.40 -1.03
CA ASN A 319 2.63 -0.92 -0.35
C ASN A 319 3.30 0.18 0.47
N PRO A 320 4.19 -0.13 1.43
CA PRO A 320 5.00 0.87 2.11
C PRO A 320 5.69 1.82 1.13
N GLY A 321 5.54 3.12 1.36
CA GLY A 321 5.94 4.19 0.46
C GLY A 321 4.81 4.80 -0.36
N ASN A 322 3.70 4.08 -0.61
CA ASN A 322 2.48 4.69 -1.19
C ASN A 322 1.68 5.47 -0.14
N SER A 323 1.89 5.21 1.15
CA SER A 323 1.22 5.91 2.25
C SER A 323 1.34 7.43 2.11
N GLY A 324 0.23 8.12 2.27
CA GLY A 324 0.11 9.58 2.12
C GLY A 324 -0.09 10.05 0.68
N GLY A 325 0.11 9.18 -0.31
CA GLY A 325 -0.14 9.47 -1.72
C GLY A 325 -1.63 9.47 -2.07
N PRO A 326 -2.00 10.07 -3.20
CA PRO A 326 -3.39 10.16 -3.62
C PRO A 326 -3.89 8.82 -4.18
N LEU A 327 -5.13 8.46 -3.82
CA LEU A 327 -5.98 7.53 -4.55
C LEU A 327 -6.89 8.38 -5.45
N LEU A 328 -6.82 8.18 -6.76
CA LEU A 328 -7.51 8.98 -7.76
C LEU A 328 -8.65 8.19 -8.40
N ASP A 329 -9.69 8.90 -8.83
CA ASP A 329 -10.70 8.38 -9.75
C ASP A 329 -10.21 8.39 -11.21
N ALA A 330 -11.03 7.89 -12.13
CA ALA A 330 -10.73 7.88 -13.57
C ALA A 330 -10.60 9.29 -14.19
N GLN A 331 -11.07 10.33 -13.52
CA GLN A 331 -10.98 11.73 -13.95
C GLN A 331 -9.72 12.42 -13.39
N GLY A 332 -9.00 11.75 -12.46
CA GLY A 332 -7.81 12.26 -11.80
C GLY A 332 -8.12 13.14 -10.59
N ASN A 333 -9.32 13.06 -10.02
CA ASN A 333 -9.63 13.69 -8.74
C ASN A 333 -9.22 12.79 -7.59
N VAL A 334 -8.72 13.36 -6.51
CA VAL A 334 -8.38 12.62 -5.29
C VAL A 334 -9.67 12.17 -4.61
N ILE A 335 -9.86 10.87 -4.44
CA ILE A 335 -10.98 10.26 -3.70
C ILE A 335 -10.57 9.72 -2.34
N GLY A 336 -9.25 9.58 -2.10
CA GLY A 336 -8.72 9.15 -0.82
C GLY A 336 -7.21 9.36 -0.69
N ILE A 337 -6.70 9.12 0.53
CA ILE A 337 -5.26 9.09 0.84
C ILE A 337 -4.88 7.63 1.07
N ASN A 338 -3.95 7.10 0.27
CA ASN A 338 -3.44 5.73 0.44
C ASN A 338 -2.85 5.55 1.84
N SER A 339 -3.17 4.44 2.49
CA SER A 339 -2.59 4.05 3.78
C SER A 339 -2.14 2.60 3.69
N ALA A 340 -0.83 2.38 3.70
CA ALA A 340 -0.21 1.04 3.61
C ALA A 340 -0.02 0.41 5.00
N ILE A 341 -0.87 0.72 5.94
CA ILE A 341 -0.79 0.21 7.30
C ILE A 341 -1.37 -1.20 7.35
N GLN A 342 -0.67 -2.10 8.02
CA GLN A 342 -1.18 -3.45 8.27
C GLN A 342 -2.35 -3.36 9.25
N SER A 343 -3.53 -3.84 8.84
CA SER A 343 -4.63 -4.03 9.77
C SER A 343 -4.24 -5.07 10.83
N THR A 344 -4.29 -4.69 12.10
CA THR A 344 -4.00 -5.57 13.24
C THR A 344 -5.08 -6.63 13.47
N SER A 345 -6.23 -6.52 12.80
CA SER A 345 -7.34 -7.45 12.88
C SER A 345 -7.15 -8.65 11.96
N GLY A 346 -6.36 -9.62 12.39
CA GLY A 346 -6.19 -10.89 11.68
C GLY A 346 -5.01 -11.66 12.20
N GLY A 347 -5.17 -12.34 13.33
CA GLY A 347 -4.20 -13.29 13.82
C GLY A 347 -3.85 -14.30 12.73
N GLY A 348 -2.58 -14.35 12.32
CA GLY A 348 -2.03 -15.59 11.84
C GLY A 348 -1.56 -15.73 10.40
N PHE A 349 -1.27 -14.65 9.66
CA PHE A 349 -0.49 -14.80 8.41
C PHE A 349 0.82 -13.98 8.37
N GLY A 350 1.40 -13.70 9.53
CA GLY A 350 2.65 -12.98 9.70
C GLY A 350 3.84 -13.89 9.97
N GLY A 351 4.22 -14.72 9.01
CA GLY A 351 5.62 -15.13 8.92
C GLY A 351 6.43 -13.90 8.48
N ALA A 352 7.61 -13.68 9.08
CA ALA A 352 8.55 -12.61 8.72
C ALA A 352 9.02 -12.76 7.25
N GLY A 353 8.18 -12.35 6.30
CA GLY A 353 8.40 -12.45 4.86
C GLY A 353 7.56 -11.41 4.16
N GLN A 354 8.24 -10.39 3.69
CA GLN A 354 7.88 -9.50 2.60
C GLN A 354 6.40 -9.08 2.54
N ALA A 355 6.08 -7.96 3.24
CA ALA A 355 4.78 -7.31 3.17
C ALA A 355 4.57 -6.70 1.77
N GLY A 356 3.99 -7.47 0.87
CA GLY A 356 3.47 -7.01 -0.42
C GLY A 356 1.95 -6.95 -0.37
N SER A 357 1.33 -6.09 -1.15
CA SER A 357 -0.12 -6.01 -1.29
C SER A 357 -0.69 -7.35 -1.77
N ILE A 358 -1.61 -7.90 -1.01
CA ILE A 358 -2.37 -9.12 -1.36
C ILE A 358 -3.72 -8.79 -2.02
N GLY A 359 -3.84 -7.60 -2.64
CA GLY A 359 -5.11 -7.12 -3.21
C GLY A 359 -6.05 -6.47 -2.20
N LEU A 360 -5.53 -6.14 -1.01
CA LEU A 360 -6.25 -5.42 0.05
C LEU A 360 -5.49 -4.11 0.35
N GLY A 361 -5.88 -3.04 -0.32
CA GLY A 361 -5.40 -1.69 -0.07
C GLY A 361 -6.49 -0.86 0.62
N PHE A 362 -6.09 0.08 1.47
CA PHE A 362 -6.99 0.98 2.16
C PHE A 362 -6.64 2.44 1.88
N ALA A 363 -7.66 3.29 1.86
CA ALA A 363 -7.47 4.73 1.73
C ALA A 363 -8.45 5.48 2.65
N ILE A 364 -7.96 6.55 3.25
CA ILE A 364 -8.76 7.50 4.03
C ILE A 364 -9.64 8.28 3.07
N PRO A 365 -10.97 8.33 3.25
CA PRO A 365 -11.87 9.07 2.36
C PRO A 365 -11.47 10.55 2.25
N VAL A 366 -11.51 11.10 1.02
CA VAL A 366 -11.04 12.47 0.79
C VAL A 366 -11.87 13.52 1.50
N ASN A 367 -13.19 13.34 1.67
CA ASN A 367 -14.05 14.29 2.38
C ASN A 367 -13.62 14.44 3.84
N GLN A 368 -13.25 13.33 4.49
CA GLN A 368 -12.69 13.33 5.84
C GLN A 368 -11.29 14.00 5.85
N ALA A 369 -10.41 13.60 4.95
CA ALA A 369 -9.06 14.14 4.85
C ALA A 369 -9.05 15.64 4.59
N GLU A 370 -9.91 16.15 3.72
CA GLU A 370 -10.06 17.58 3.43
C GLU A 370 -10.52 18.36 4.66
N PHE A 371 -11.52 17.84 5.38
CA PHE A 371 -12.02 18.46 6.62
C PHE A 371 -10.90 18.58 7.65
N VAL A 372 -10.15 17.51 7.88
CA VAL A 372 -9.02 17.47 8.82
C VAL A 372 -7.90 18.40 8.35
N ALA A 373 -7.48 18.33 7.09
CA ALA A 373 -6.41 19.16 6.54
C ALA A 373 -6.71 20.65 6.69
N LYS A 374 -7.94 21.09 6.41
CA LYS A 374 -8.37 22.48 6.60
C LYS A 374 -8.29 22.92 8.06
N GLN A 375 -8.60 22.04 9.01
CA GLN A 375 -8.45 22.34 10.45
C GLN A 375 -6.99 22.48 10.84
N LEU A 376 -6.14 21.53 10.40
CA LEU A 376 -4.71 21.56 10.67
C LEU A 376 -4.05 22.84 10.11
N ILE A 377 -4.40 23.23 8.89
CA ILE A 377 -3.92 24.49 8.29
C ILE A 377 -4.36 25.71 9.12
N LYS A 378 -5.59 25.70 9.63
CA LYS A 378 -6.16 26.83 10.36
C LYS A 378 -5.67 26.96 11.79
N THR A 379 -5.50 25.84 12.50
CA THR A 379 -5.32 25.82 13.96
C THR A 379 -4.13 25.00 14.42
N GLY A 380 -3.51 24.20 13.57
CA GLY A 380 -2.48 23.24 13.91
C GLY A 380 -3.00 22.00 14.65
N LYS A 381 -4.29 21.93 14.98
CA LYS A 381 -4.87 20.87 15.81
C LYS A 381 -6.09 20.23 15.16
N PRO A 382 -6.22 18.89 15.23
CA PRO A 382 -7.42 18.22 14.78
C PRO A 382 -8.61 18.44 15.74
N VAL A 383 -9.81 18.30 15.22
CA VAL A 383 -11.04 18.24 16.02
C VAL A 383 -11.79 16.96 15.65
N TYR A 384 -12.02 16.13 16.65
CA TYR A 384 -12.73 14.86 16.53
C TYR A 384 -14.18 15.00 16.95
N ALA A 385 -15.08 14.37 16.23
CA ALA A 385 -16.42 14.10 16.70
C ALA A 385 -16.37 13.06 17.83
N LYS A 386 -17.18 13.20 18.88
CA LYS A 386 -17.25 12.25 20.00
C LYS A 386 -18.68 12.03 20.47
N ILE A 387 -18.97 10.84 21.00
CA ILE A 387 -20.20 10.55 21.73
C ILE A 387 -20.05 10.83 23.24
N GLY A 388 -18.84 10.90 23.77
CA GLY A 388 -18.58 11.07 25.20
C GLY A 388 -18.87 9.81 26.01
N ALA A 389 -18.49 8.64 25.48
CA ALA A 389 -18.54 7.36 26.19
C ALA A 389 -17.27 6.56 25.89
N SER A 390 -16.80 5.80 26.88
CA SER A 390 -15.70 4.84 26.73
C SER A 390 -16.25 3.51 26.24
N VAL A 391 -15.70 2.98 25.13
CA VAL A 391 -16.12 1.69 24.57
C VAL A 391 -14.99 0.68 24.63
N SER A 392 -15.35 -0.61 24.75
CA SER A 392 -14.39 -1.71 24.66
C SER A 392 -13.79 -1.77 23.26
N LEU A 393 -12.46 -1.96 23.18
CA LEU A 393 -11.74 -2.16 21.91
C LEU A 393 -11.61 -3.65 21.57
N GLU A 394 -12.19 -4.55 22.37
CA GLU A 394 -12.19 -5.99 22.10
C GLU A 394 -13.08 -6.30 20.89
N GLU A 395 -12.57 -7.13 19.98
CA GLU A 395 -13.26 -7.51 18.73
C GLU A 395 -14.35 -8.60 18.93
N THR A 396 -14.53 -9.09 20.16
CA THR A 396 -15.40 -10.24 20.43
C THR A 396 -16.85 -9.89 20.72
N THR A 397 -17.23 -8.63 20.65
CA THR A 397 -18.61 -8.19 20.97
C THR A 397 -19.39 -7.95 19.68
N ASN A 398 -20.64 -8.42 19.63
CA ASN A 398 -21.56 -8.13 18.52
C ASN A 398 -22.02 -6.65 18.56
N GLY A 399 -21.08 -5.72 18.67
CA GLY A 399 -21.32 -4.29 18.81
C GLY A 399 -20.26 -3.61 19.68
N ALA A 400 -20.33 -2.28 19.79
CA ALA A 400 -19.45 -1.48 20.65
C ALA A 400 -20.05 -1.38 22.06
N LYS A 401 -19.50 -2.14 23.00
CA LYS A 401 -19.94 -2.13 24.40
C LYS A 401 -19.39 -0.91 25.13
N ILE A 402 -20.26 -0.11 25.74
CA ILE A 402 -19.86 0.94 26.68
C ILE A 402 -19.31 0.26 27.95
N THR A 403 -18.09 0.59 28.33
CA THR A 403 -17.40 -0.03 29.46
C THR A 403 -18.07 0.29 30.79
N GLU A 404 -17.89 -0.58 31.79
CA GLU A 404 -18.38 -0.34 33.16
C GLU A 404 -17.50 0.67 33.91
N GLN A 405 -16.24 0.82 33.46
CA GLN A 405 -15.28 1.77 34.03
C GLN A 405 -14.69 2.60 32.88
N GLY A 406 -14.52 3.89 33.12
CA GLY A 406 -13.88 4.78 32.15
C GLY A 406 -12.37 4.59 32.09
N VAL A 407 -11.77 5.11 31.05
CA VAL A 407 -10.30 5.09 30.85
C VAL A 407 -9.65 6.03 31.87
N SER A 408 -8.59 5.57 32.54
CA SER A 408 -7.77 6.39 33.47
C SER A 408 -8.55 7.05 34.60
N GLY A 409 -9.60 6.41 35.12
CA GLY A 409 -10.39 6.93 36.24
C GLY A 409 -11.45 7.97 35.87
N SER A 410 -11.71 8.17 34.58
CA SER A 410 -12.86 8.95 34.11
C SER A 410 -14.17 8.14 34.23
N GLU A 411 -15.31 8.82 34.19
CA GLU A 411 -16.58 8.16 34.09
C GLU A 411 -16.74 7.47 32.73
N PRO A 412 -17.33 6.26 32.65
CA PRO A 412 -17.50 5.53 31.38
C PRO A 412 -18.43 6.25 30.39
N VAL A 413 -19.36 7.06 30.91
CA VAL A 413 -20.20 7.99 30.15
C VAL A 413 -19.97 9.38 30.72
N GLU A 414 -19.49 10.31 29.91
CA GLU A 414 -19.12 11.68 30.28
C GLU A 414 -20.36 12.42 30.82
N PRO A 415 -20.37 12.89 32.10
CA PRO A 415 -21.48 13.62 32.64
C PRO A 415 -21.79 14.88 31.82
N GLY A 416 -23.08 15.01 31.41
CA GLY A 416 -23.50 16.13 30.55
C GLY A 416 -23.00 16.04 29.09
N GLY A 417 -22.29 14.98 28.73
CA GLY A 417 -21.84 14.71 27.35
C GLY A 417 -22.99 14.19 26.48
N PRO A 418 -22.75 14.05 25.17
CA PRO A 418 -23.74 13.59 24.20
C PRO A 418 -24.40 12.26 24.55
N ALA A 419 -23.61 11.24 24.93
CA ALA A 419 -24.11 9.93 25.32
C ALA A 419 -25.00 9.99 26.56
N ALA A 420 -24.60 10.76 27.58
CA ALA A 420 -25.41 10.98 28.79
C ALA A 420 -26.75 11.68 28.48
N ALA A 421 -26.70 12.72 27.63
CA ALA A 421 -27.90 13.44 27.19
C ALA A 421 -28.86 12.55 26.39
N ALA A 422 -28.31 11.61 25.59
CA ALA A 422 -29.10 10.62 24.86
C ALA A 422 -29.58 9.42 25.72
N GLY A 423 -29.21 9.38 27.02
CA GLY A 423 -29.63 8.34 27.95
C GLY A 423 -28.88 7.01 27.82
N LEU A 424 -27.72 6.99 27.15
CA LEU A 424 -26.80 5.84 27.09
C LEU A 424 -26.18 5.60 28.47
N LYS A 425 -25.89 4.36 28.81
CA LYS A 425 -25.38 3.92 30.11
C LYS A 425 -24.23 2.92 29.96
N PRO A 426 -23.39 2.74 30.98
CA PRO A 426 -22.45 1.62 31.04
C PRO A 426 -23.17 0.30 30.81
N GLY A 427 -22.53 -0.62 30.08
CA GLY A 427 -23.07 -1.90 29.71
C GLY A 427 -23.96 -1.93 28.46
N ASP A 428 -24.36 -0.79 27.90
CA ASP A 428 -25.04 -0.76 26.60
C ASP A 428 -24.11 -1.23 25.48
N VAL A 429 -24.67 -1.95 24.54
CA VAL A 429 -23.95 -2.42 23.34
C VAL A 429 -24.50 -1.69 22.11
N ILE A 430 -23.74 -0.78 21.54
CA ILE A 430 -24.11 -0.04 20.34
C ILE A 430 -23.96 -0.96 19.13
N THR A 431 -25.03 -1.20 18.39
CA THR A 431 -25.10 -2.12 17.27
C THR A 431 -25.27 -1.44 15.92
N LYS A 432 -25.70 -0.15 15.89
CA LYS A 432 -25.76 0.67 14.67
C LYS A 432 -25.52 2.14 14.99
N LEU A 433 -24.89 2.83 14.04
CA LEU A 433 -24.84 4.29 13.97
C LEU A 433 -25.41 4.69 12.61
N ASP A 434 -26.52 5.41 12.60
CA ASP A 434 -27.35 5.64 11.43
C ASP A 434 -27.65 4.31 10.71
N ASP A 435 -27.27 4.16 9.43
CA ASP A 435 -27.47 2.94 8.66
C ASP A 435 -26.29 1.97 8.77
N THR A 436 -25.16 2.38 9.38
CA THR A 436 -23.95 1.57 9.49
C THR A 436 -24.05 0.59 10.65
N VAL A 437 -23.85 -0.70 10.38
CA VAL A 437 -23.76 -1.75 11.40
C VAL A 437 -22.45 -1.60 12.17
N ILE A 438 -22.54 -1.60 13.48
CA ILE A 438 -21.39 -1.53 14.39
C ILE A 438 -21.17 -2.92 14.99
N ASP A 439 -20.05 -3.54 14.69
CA ASP A 439 -19.64 -4.86 15.17
C ASP A 439 -18.63 -4.80 16.32
N SER A 440 -17.97 -3.65 16.51
CA SER A 440 -16.90 -3.47 17.48
C SER A 440 -16.70 -2.00 17.89
N GLY A 441 -15.92 -1.77 18.95
CA GLY A 441 -15.51 -0.42 19.35
C GLY A 441 -14.71 0.33 18.29
N PRO A 442 -13.70 -0.30 17.67
CA PRO A 442 -12.98 0.27 16.53
C PRO A 442 -13.89 0.73 15.39
N THR A 443 -14.89 -0.09 15.01
CA THR A 443 -15.88 0.26 13.99
C THR A 443 -16.68 1.50 14.37
N LEU A 444 -17.13 1.58 15.63
CA LEU A 444 -17.86 2.74 16.13
C LEU A 444 -17.02 4.02 16.10
N ILE A 445 -15.76 3.94 16.53
CA ILE A 445 -14.85 5.09 16.52
C ILE A 445 -14.61 5.56 15.08
N GLY A 446 -14.28 4.65 14.18
CA GLY A 446 -14.07 4.97 12.76
C GLY A 446 -15.30 5.61 12.13
N GLU A 447 -16.49 5.09 12.43
CA GLU A 447 -17.75 5.64 11.90
C GLU A 447 -18.08 7.01 12.48
N ILE A 448 -17.93 7.22 13.79
CA ILE A 448 -18.12 8.54 14.42
C ILE A 448 -17.22 9.58 13.77
N TRP A 449 -16.01 9.21 13.38
CA TRP A 449 -15.04 10.13 12.80
C TRP A 449 -15.29 10.46 11.32
N THR A 450 -16.23 9.80 10.66
CA THR A 450 -16.73 10.25 9.35
C THR A 450 -17.64 11.48 9.47
N HIS A 451 -18.24 11.69 10.64
CA HIS A 451 -19.11 12.80 10.96
C HIS A 451 -18.33 14.01 11.51
N LYS A 452 -19.01 15.15 11.58
CA LYS A 452 -18.47 16.39 12.14
C LYS A 452 -19.05 16.63 13.53
N PRO A 453 -18.32 17.33 14.42
CA PRO A 453 -18.91 17.84 15.65
C PRO A 453 -20.18 18.64 15.39
N GLY A 454 -21.24 18.35 16.12
CA GLY A 454 -22.55 18.98 15.96
C GLY A 454 -23.52 18.23 15.04
N ASP A 455 -23.07 17.22 14.31
CA ASP A 455 -23.96 16.37 13.53
C ASP A 455 -24.88 15.57 14.43
N LYS A 456 -26.11 15.35 13.97
CA LYS A 456 -27.07 14.47 14.63
C LYS A 456 -26.99 13.10 14.01
N VAL A 457 -26.88 12.09 14.86
CA VAL A 457 -26.80 10.69 14.47
C VAL A 457 -27.83 9.85 15.25
N THR A 458 -28.26 8.77 14.65
CA THR A 458 -29.16 7.81 15.26
C THR A 458 -28.36 6.63 15.81
N VAL A 459 -28.40 6.42 17.11
CA VAL A 459 -27.73 5.31 17.79
C VAL A 459 -28.72 4.20 18.09
N THR A 460 -28.50 3.00 17.56
CA THR A 460 -29.21 1.79 17.96
C THR A 460 -28.34 0.98 18.89
N TYR A 461 -28.88 0.59 20.03
CA TYR A 461 -28.12 -0.14 21.05
C TYR A 461 -28.97 -1.20 21.75
N GLU A 462 -28.33 -2.17 22.36
CA GLU A 462 -28.94 -3.20 23.18
C GLU A 462 -28.71 -2.91 24.67
N ARG A 463 -29.76 -3.03 25.46
CA ARG A 463 -29.74 -2.96 26.93
C ARG A 463 -30.61 -4.04 27.51
N GLY A 464 -30.04 -4.94 28.33
CA GLY A 464 -30.78 -6.04 28.93
C GLY A 464 -31.47 -6.96 27.91
N GLY A 465 -30.83 -7.21 26.75
CA GLY A 465 -31.36 -8.03 25.68
C GLY A 465 -32.49 -7.41 24.86
N LYS A 466 -32.73 -6.10 25.01
CA LYS A 466 -33.74 -5.36 24.24
C LYS A 466 -33.06 -4.26 23.42
N GLN A 467 -33.51 -4.14 22.18
CA GLN A 467 -33.04 -3.10 21.27
C GLN A 467 -33.74 -1.76 21.59
N HIS A 468 -32.95 -0.71 21.55
CA HIS A 468 -33.38 0.68 21.73
C HIS A 468 -32.76 1.56 20.65
N THR A 469 -33.41 2.70 20.38
CA THR A 469 -32.89 3.70 19.44
C THR A 469 -33.01 5.08 20.07
N THR A 470 -31.98 5.92 19.89
CA THR A 470 -31.99 7.30 20.40
C THR A 470 -31.25 8.20 19.40
N GLU A 471 -31.65 9.49 19.34
CA GLU A 471 -30.87 10.50 18.61
C GLU A 471 -29.79 11.08 19.54
N LEU A 472 -28.62 11.37 18.98
CA LEU A 472 -27.49 11.93 19.66
C LEU A 472 -26.86 13.03 18.80
N THR A 473 -26.54 14.18 19.40
CA THR A 473 -25.76 15.22 18.75
C THR A 473 -24.31 15.07 19.15
N LEU A 474 -23.42 14.84 18.16
CA LEU A 474 -22.00 14.62 18.40
C LEU A 474 -21.32 15.84 19.03
N GLY A 475 -20.54 15.61 20.06
CA GLY A 475 -19.68 16.59 20.70
C GLY A 475 -18.34 16.74 19.95
N SER A 476 -17.45 17.56 20.50
CA SER A 476 -16.11 17.78 19.96
C SER A 476 -15.03 17.43 20.98
N LYS A 477 -13.90 16.94 20.45
CA LYS A 477 -12.61 16.81 21.17
C LYS A 477 -11.53 17.46 20.29
N THR A 478 -10.73 18.37 20.85
CA THR A 478 -9.64 19.05 20.15
C THR A 478 -8.30 18.46 20.57
N GLY A 479 -7.43 18.15 19.60
CA GLY A 479 -6.13 17.54 19.84
C GLY A 479 -6.18 16.02 19.99
N ASP A 480 -5.02 15.39 19.99
CA ASP A 480 -4.81 13.94 20.09
C ASP A 480 -4.63 13.46 21.55
N ASP A 481 -4.61 14.40 22.55
CA ASP A 481 -4.37 14.14 23.99
C ASP A 481 -5.50 13.34 24.66
#